data_7b1b6c57a8a5e12df968eb13803974cc
#
_entry.id   7b1b6c57a8a5e12df968eb13803974cc
#
_cell.length_a   1.000
_cell.length_b   1.000
_cell.length_c   1.000
_cell.angle_alpha   90.00
_cell.angle_beta   90.00
_cell.angle_gamma   90.00
#
_symmetry.space_group_name_H-M   'P 1'
#
loop_
_entity.id
_entity.type
_entity.pdbx_description
1 polymer ?
#
loop_
_entity_poly.entity_id
_entity_poly.type
_entity_poly.pdbx_seq_one_letter_code
_entity_poly.pdbx_strand_id
1 'polypeptide(L)'
;EIAQCLVGSEMCIRDRREAEKKEMGMLAICAGQGLADIFKDLFVDRIIEGGQTMNPSASDIATAAQKINAEHIFVFPNNKNIILAAEQAKALAENRTIHVIPTKNVPQGFAAALEFNPEASAEENKTNMIHAMDNVKAGQVTYAVRNTSMNGFSIKQGEIIGLDDKKILAKSSSTEETVMKLLAHMKEDSHQVITLYYGEDVKEDEAAALCEKIAEKYPDCDVDYHSGGQPVYYYIISLE
;
A
#
# COMPACT_ATOMS: atom_id res chain seq x y z
N GLU A 1 -44.42 14.02 -34.11
CA GLU A 1 -43.13 14.76 -33.92
C GLU A 1 -42.97 15.28 -32.48
N ILE A 2 -43.29 14.54 -31.43
CA ILE A 2 -42.98 14.91 -30.03
C ILE A 2 -42.65 13.61 -29.25
N ALA A 3 -41.66 12.86 -29.67
CA ALA A 3 -41.27 11.66 -28.93
C ALA A 3 -39.74 11.40 -28.93
N GLN A 4 -38.91 12.43 -29.19
CA GLN A 4 -37.45 12.23 -29.32
C GLN A 4 -36.61 13.11 -28.38
N CYS A 5 -37.19 13.78 -27.38
CA CYS A 5 -36.46 14.67 -26.45
C CYS A 5 -36.38 14.19 -25.00
N LEU A 6 -36.82 12.98 -24.66
CA LEU A 6 -36.88 12.53 -23.27
C LEU A 6 -35.88 11.43 -22.90
N VAL A 7 -35.05 10.94 -23.86
CA VAL A 7 -34.08 9.87 -23.56
C VAL A 7 -32.70 10.43 -23.16
N GLY A 8 -32.47 11.73 -23.34
CA GLY A 8 -31.17 12.35 -23.00
C GLY A 8 -31.05 12.93 -21.60
N SER A 9 -32.15 13.09 -20.87
CA SER A 9 -32.13 13.78 -19.57
C SER A 9 -31.98 12.85 -18.36
N GLU A 10 -32.40 11.59 -18.46
CA GLU A 10 -32.31 10.66 -17.31
C GLU A 10 -30.89 10.07 -17.15
N MET A 11 -30.12 9.98 -18.22
CA MET A 11 -28.73 9.51 -18.17
C MET A 11 -27.78 10.57 -17.60
N CYS A 12 -28.13 11.86 -17.73
CA CYS A 12 -27.37 12.97 -17.14
C CYS A 12 -27.72 13.24 -15.66
N ILE A 13 -28.85 12.72 -15.17
CA ILE A 13 -29.29 12.90 -13.78
C ILE A 13 -28.69 11.81 -12.87
N ARG A 14 -28.30 10.64 -13.39
CA ARG A 14 -27.66 9.60 -12.62
C ARG A 14 -26.21 9.91 -12.22
N ASP A 15 -25.52 10.77 -12.98
CA ASP A 15 -24.13 11.19 -12.68
C ASP A 15 -24.01 12.40 -11.74
N ARG A 16 -25.15 12.97 -11.31
CA ARG A 16 -25.20 14.09 -10.35
C ARG A 16 -25.98 13.75 -9.09
N ARG A 17 -25.86 12.55 -8.58
CA ARG A 17 -25.97 12.42 -7.14
C ARG A 17 -24.67 13.03 -6.60
N GLU A 18 -24.75 14.27 -6.11
CA GLU A 18 -23.75 14.81 -5.20
C GLU A 18 -23.56 13.73 -4.15
N ALA A 19 -22.40 13.08 -4.16
CA ALA A 19 -22.12 12.06 -3.16
C ALA A 19 -22.35 12.72 -1.80
N GLU A 20 -23.17 12.11 -0.95
CA GLU A 20 -23.46 12.65 0.38
C GLU A 20 -22.15 13.05 1.05
N LYS A 21 -22.10 14.27 1.59
CA LYS A 21 -20.90 14.77 2.26
C LYS A 21 -20.60 13.85 3.45
N LYS A 22 -19.53 13.10 3.34
CA LYS A 22 -19.03 12.25 4.44
C LYS A 22 -18.32 13.14 5.46
N GLU A 23 -18.30 12.73 6.70
CA GLU A 23 -17.45 13.37 7.69
C GLU A 23 -15.98 13.05 7.42
N MET A 24 -15.67 11.80 7.11
CA MET A 24 -14.31 11.30 6.91
C MET A 24 -14.18 10.52 5.61
N GLY A 25 -12.99 10.56 5.01
CA GLY A 25 -12.62 9.78 3.83
C GLY A 25 -11.17 9.37 3.84
N MET A 26 -10.78 8.49 2.93
CA MET A 26 -9.45 7.89 2.86
C MET A 26 -8.84 8.04 1.46
N LEU A 27 -7.54 8.34 1.42
CA LEU A 27 -6.73 8.47 0.21
C LEU A 27 -5.46 7.63 0.35
N ALA A 28 -5.25 6.66 -0.53
CA ALA A 28 -4.03 5.87 -0.55
C ALA A 28 -3.16 6.18 -1.77
N ILE A 29 -1.85 6.00 -1.61
CA ILE A 29 -0.88 6.09 -2.71
C ILE A 29 -0.24 4.72 -2.86
N CYS A 30 -0.38 4.09 -4.01
CA CYS A 30 0.25 2.80 -4.31
C CYS A 30 0.49 2.63 -5.81
N ALA A 31 1.38 1.71 -6.17
CA ALA A 31 1.60 1.26 -7.54
C ALA A 31 1.27 -0.22 -7.62
N GLY A 32 0.49 -0.60 -8.63
CA GLY A 32 0.00 -1.96 -8.84
C GLY A 32 -1.52 -2.05 -8.70
N GLN A 33 -2.15 -2.63 -9.72
CA GLN A 33 -3.61 -2.71 -9.78
C GLN A 33 -4.19 -3.57 -8.64
N GLY A 34 -3.55 -4.69 -8.32
CA GLY A 34 -4.01 -5.57 -7.24
C GLY A 34 -3.94 -4.89 -5.87
N LEU A 35 -2.85 -4.16 -5.58
CA LEU A 35 -2.76 -3.37 -4.34
C LEU A 35 -3.84 -2.28 -4.28
N ALA A 36 -4.12 -1.64 -5.42
CA ALA A 36 -5.18 -0.64 -5.51
C ALA A 36 -6.56 -1.26 -5.28
N ASP A 37 -6.80 -2.46 -5.76
CA ASP A 37 -8.08 -3.14 -5.58
C ASP A 37 -8.27 -3.56 -4.12
N ILE A 38 -7.23 -4.02 -3.43
CA ILE A 38 -7.29 -4.28 -1.97
C ILE A 38 -7.65 -2.99 -1.20
N PHE A 39 -7.05 -1.83 -1.53
CA PHE A 39 -7.44 -0.57 -0.89
C PHE A 39 -8.90 -0.19 -1.15
N LYS A 40 -9.44 -0.48 -2.35
CA LYS A 40 -10.87 -0.25 -2.64
C LYS A 40 -11.78 -1.16 -1.82
N ASP A 41 -11.38 -2.42 -1.64
CA ASP A 41 -12.10 -3.39 -0.81
C ASP A 41 -12.08 -2.96 0.67
N LEU A 42 -11.06 -2.22 1.10
CA LEU A 42 -10.96 -1.56 2.40
C LEU A 42 -11.67 -0.19 2.44
N PHE A 43 -12.54 0.10 1.46
CA PHE A 43 -13.34 1.32 1.36
C PHE A 43 -12.52 2.62 1.24
N VAL A 44 -11.29 2.56 0.76
CA VAL A 44 -10.51 3.76 0.44
C VAL A 44 -11.16 4.50 -0.74
N ASP A 45 -11.54 5.74 -0.52
CA ASP A 45 -12.35 6.54 -1.47
C ASP A 45 -11.57 6.87 -2.75
N ARG A 46 -10.26 7.03 -2.64
CA ARG A 46 -9.42 7.39 -3.78
C ARG A 46 -8.01 6.84 -3.68
N ILE A 47 -7.46 6.52 -4.85
CA ILE A 47 -6.09 6.03 -4.97
C ILE A 47 -5.35 6.93 -5.95
N ILE A 48 -4.12 7.31 -5.57
CA ILE A 48 -3.14 7.91 -6.48
C ILE A 48 -2.18 6.82 -6.90
N GLU A 49 -2.08 6.58 -8.20
CA GLU A 49 -1.06 5.68 -8.72
C GLU A 49 0.32 6.33 -8.62
N GLY A 50 1.26 5.66 -7.96
CA GLY A 50 2.62 6.15 -7.74
C GLY A 50 3.29 5.49 -6.56
N GLY A 51 4.54 5.89 -6.28
CA GLY A 51 5.24 5.47 -5.07
C GLY A 51 6.61 4.86 -5.25
N GLN A 52 6.99 4.33 -6.41
CA GLN A 52 8.31 3.75 -6.62
C GLN A 52 9.16 4.56 -7.61
N THR A 53 8.63 4.85 -8.77
CA THR A 53 9.32 5.59 -9.83
C THR A 53 8.75 6.98 -10.05
N MET A 54 7.49 7.19 -9.67
CA MET A 54 6.77 8.47 -9.76
C MET A 54 6.14 8.83 -8.42
N ASN A 55 6.82 9.68 -7.66
CA ASN A 55 6.27 10.19 -6.40
C ASN A 55 5.31 11.35 -6.70
N PRO A 56 4.04 11.30 -6.24
CA PRO A 56 3.13 12.42 -6.38
C PRO A 56 3.64 13.64 -5.60
N SER A 57 3.41 14.81 -6.17
CA SER A 57 3.72 16.07 -5.49
C SER A 57 2.68 16.39 -4.40
N ALA A 58 2.99 17.35 -3.52
CA ALA A 58 2.04 17.86 -2.55
C ALA A 58 0.75 18.41 -3.21
N SER A 59 0.88 19.03 -4.39
CA SER A 59 -0.26 19.53 -5.17
C SER A 59 -1.13 18.40 -5.71
N ASP A 60 -0.54 17.28 -6.17
CA ASP A 60 -1.28 16.12 -6.66
C ASP A 60 -2.10 15.50 -5.53
N ILE A 61 -1.46 15.36 -4.34
CA ILE A 61 -2.12 14.81 -3.15
C ILE A 61 -3.27 15.72 -2.69
N ALA A 62 -3.05 17.03 -2.60
CA ALA A 62 -4.08 17.99 -2.25
C ALA A 62 -5.25 17.98 -3.25
N THR A 63 -4.95 17.95 -4.55
CA THR A 63 -5.96 17.87 -5.61
C THR A 63 -6.76 16.57 -5.54
N ALA A 64 -6.13 15.45 -5.23
CA ALA A 64 -6.82 14.18 -5.06
C ALA A 64 -7.71 14.19 -3.81
N ALA A 65 -7.23 14.74 -2.70
CA ALA A 65 -7.99 14.90 -1.47
C ALA A 65 -9.24 15.79 -1.69
N GLN A 66 -9.11 16.88 -2.47
CA GLN A 66 -10.25 17.76 -2.81
C GLN A 66 -11.37 17.07 -3.59
N LYS A 67 -11.06 15.97 -4.30
CA LYS A 67 -12.07 15.19 -5.04
C LYS A 67 -12.84 14.19 -4.16
N ILE A 68 -12.45 14.00 -2.91
CA ILE A 68 -13.17 13.20 -1.93
C ILE A 68 -14.17 14.13 -1.22
N ASN A 69 -15.47 13.82 -1.25
CA ASN A 69 -16.49 14.67 -0.60
C ASN A 69 -16.57 14.39 0.90
N ALA A 70 -15.48 14.72 1.63
CA ALA A 70 -15.37 14.56 3.08
C ALA A 70 -14.66 15.77 3.72
N GLU A 71 -14.89 16.00 5.01
CA GLU A 71 -14.27 17.09 5.77
C GLU A 71 -12.86 16.72 6.24
N HIS A 72 -12.70 15.50 6.76
CA HIS A 72 -11.44 14.93 7.21
C HIS A 72 -10.97 13.88 6.21
N ILE A 73 -9.72 13.97 5.74
CA ILE A 73 -9.13 13.03 4.78
C ILE A 73 -7.90 12.35 5.40
N PHE A 74 -7.95 11.05 5.58
CA PHE A 74 -6.79 10.25 5.98
C PHE A 74 -5.97 9.89 4.75
N VAL A 75 -4.69 10.24 4.75
CA VAL A 75 -3.77 9.99 3.64
C VAL A 75 -2.75 8.94 4.04
N PHE A 76 -2.68 7.84 3.27
CA PHE A 76 -1.71 6.77 3.42
C PHE A 76 -0.63 6.89 2.33
N PRO A 77 0.55 7.47 2.63
CA PRO A 77 1.63 7.66 1.64
C PRO A 77 2.23 6.34 1.16
N ASN A 78 2.28 5.31 2.01
CA ASN A 78 2.81 3.97 1.73
C ASN A 78 4.25 3.94 1.20
N ASN A 79 4.94 5.06 1.34
CA ASN A 79 6.34 5.22 0.96
C ASN A 79 6.95 6.37 1.76
N LYS A 80 8.09 6.11 2.41
CA LYS A 80 8.80 7.12 3.22
C LYS A 80 9.16 8.40 2.45
N ASN A 81 9.38 8.30 1.13
CA ASN A 81 9.73 9.44 0.29
C ASN A 81 8.52 10.36 0.00
N ILE A 82 7.30 9.86 0.19
CA ILE A 82 6.06 10.60 -0.07
C ILE A 82 5.52 11.27 1.21
N ILE A 83 5.90 10.80 2.39
CA ILE A 83 5.39 11.32 3.66
C ILE A 83 5.55 12.86 3.74
N LEU A 84 6.70 13.39 3.34
CA LEU A 84 6.94 14.83 3.37
C LEU A 84 6.01 15.59 2.41
N ALA A 85 5.78 15.06 1.21
CA ALA A 85 4.85 15.66 0.26
C ALA A 85 3.39 15.62 0.78
N ALA A 86 3.01 14.53 1.44
CA ALA A 86 1.69 14.41 2.08
C ALA A 86 1.53 15.43 3.24
N GLU A 87 2.57 15.65 4.04
CA GLU A 87 2.56 16.67 5.09
C GLU A 87 2.44 18.10 4.50
N GLN A 88 3.14 18.38 3.41
CA GLN A 88 3.03 19.66 2.70
C GLN A 88 1.64 19.86 2.06
N ALA A 89 0.97 18.79 1.64
CA ALA A 89 -0.38 18.86 1.08
C ALA A 89 -1.41 19.43 2.06
N LYS A 90 -1.19 19.31 3.37
CA LYS A 90 -2.06 19.91 4.41
C LYS A 90 -2.25 21.42 4.22
N ALA A 91 -1.17 22.13 3.87
CA ALA A 91 -1.21 23.58 3.65
C ALA A 91 -1.90 23.99 2.34
N LEU A 92 -2.05 23.06 1.41
CA LEU A 92 -2.66 23.28 0.09
C LEU A 92 -4.14 22.84 0.04
N ALA A 93 -4.61 22.13 1.06
CA ALA A 93 -5.98 21.63 1.12
C ALA A 93 -6.92 22.76 1.61
N GLU A 94 -7.71 23.31 0.69
CA GLU A 94 -8.74 24.28 1.01
C GLU A 94 -10.00 23.57 1.54
N ASN A 95 -10.59 24.10 2.63
CA ASN A 95 -11.85 23.62 3.23
C ASN A 95 -11.88 22.13 3.63
N ARG A 96 -10.73 21.51 3.86
CA ARG A 96 -10.61 20.11 4.30
C ARG A 96 -9.42 19.95 5.24
N THR A 97 -9.52 19.01 6.15
CA THR A 97 -8.43 18.66 7.07
C THR A 97 -7.76 17.37 6.60
N ILE A 98 -6.50 17.44 6.19
CA ILE A 98 -5.70 16.27 5.84
C ILE A 98 -5.01 15.73 7.10
N HIS A 99 -5.25 14.45 7.39
CA HIS A 99 -4.55 13.68 8.42
C HIS A 99 -3.59 12.70 7.73
N VAL A 100 -2.29 12.95 7.82
CA VAL A 100 -1.29 12.02 7.28
C VAL A 100 -1.05 10.91 8.28
N ILE A 101 -1.27 9.67 7.84
CA ILE A 101 -0.89 8.45 8.55
C ILE A 101 0.46 8.04 7.96
N PRO A 102 1.58 8.12 8.71
CA PRO A 102 2.94 8.08 8.12
C PRO A 102 3.40 6.66 7.73
N THR A 103 2.56 5.97 6.96
CA THR A 103 2.83 4.62 6.44
C THR A 103 4.03 4.64 5.48
N LYS A 104 4.98 3.73 5.69
CA LYS A 104 6.24 3.65 4.94
C LYS A 104 6.21 2.63 3.82
N ASN A 105 5.24 1.74 3.87
CA ASN A 105 5.02 0.65 2.92
C ASN A 105 3.53 0.32 2.84
N VAL A 106 3.14 -0.45 1.83
CA VAL A 106 1.73 -0.78 1.55
C VAL A 106 1.10 -1.64 2.66
N PRO A 107 1.76 -2.68 3.22
CA PRO A 107 1.18 -3.43 4.34
C PRO A 107 0.78 -2.56 5.53
N GLN A 108 1.61 -1.58 5.91
CA GLN A 108 1.25 -0.61 6.94
C GLN A 108 0.01 0.21 6.56
N GLY A 109 -0.16 0.52 5.27
CA GLY A 109 -1.34 1.20 4.76
C GLY A 109 -2.60 0.36 4.87
N PHE A 110 -2.51 -0.93 4.60
CA PHE A 110 -3.63 -1.85 4.75
C PHE A 110 -4.07 -1.98 6.21
N ALA A 111 -3.12 -2.23 7.12
CA ALA A 111 -3.41 -2.31 8.55
C ALA A 111 -4.05 -1.02 9.09
N ALA A 112 -3.53 0.14 8.67
CA ALA A 112 -4.11 1.42 9.06
C ALA A 112 -5.52 1.62 8.49
N ALA A 113 -5.76 1.24 7.22
CA ALA A 113 -7.08 1.39 6.60
C ALA A 113 -8.15 0.48 7.23
N LEU A 114 -7.76 -0.73 7.70
CA LEU A 114 -8.63 -1.66 8.41
C LEU A 114 -9.17 -1.09 9.73
N GLU A 115 -8.42 -0.22 10.40
CA GLU A 115 -8.84 0.41 11.67
C GLU A 115 -9.80 1.60 11.48
N PHE A 116 -10.18 1.91 10.24
CA PHE A 116 -11.12 3.00 9.98
C PHE A 116 -12.50 2.70 10.58
N ASN A 117 -12.94 3.56 11.49
CA ASN A 117 -14.27 3.51 12.07
C ASN A 117 -15.04 4.81 11.77
N PRO A 118 -16.07 4.80 10.92
CA PRO A 118 -16.84 6.00 10.57
C PRO A 118 -17.61 6.62 11.74
N GLU A 119 -17.80 5.87 12.85
CA GLU A 119 -18.51 6.36 14.04
C GLU A 119 -17.56 6.99 15.08
N ALA A 120 -16.24 6.81 14.92
CA ALA A 120 -15.24 7.40 15.81
C ALA A 120 -14.82 8.80 15.32
N SER A 121 -14.27 9.61 16.21
CA SER A 121 -13.71 10.92 15.84
C SER A 121 -12.49 10.80 14.92
N ALA A 122 -12.18 11.86 14.17
CA ALA A 122 -11.00 11.89 13.29
C ALA A 122 -9.68 11.69 14.06
N GLU A 123 -9.54 12.23 15.27
CA GLU A 123 -8.33 12.05 16.08
C GLU A 123 -8.24 10.62 16.67
N GLU A 124 -9.35 10.00 17.00
CA GLU A 124 -9.38 8.60 17.44
C GLU A 124 -9.01 7.66 16.31
N ASN A 125 -9.62 7.83 15.12
CA ASN A 125 -9.24 7.09 13.91
C ASN A 125 -7.74 7.22 13.62
N LYS A 126 -7.20 8.44 13.62
CA LYS A 126 -5.79 8.70 13.40
C LYS A 126 -4.90 7.96 14.40
N THR A 127 -5.28 7.97 15.68
CA THR A 127 -4.52 7.29 16.75
C THR A 127 -4.53 5.78 16.52
N ASN A 128 -5.70 5.19 16.26
CA ASN A 128 -5.84 3.75 16.03
C ASN A 128 -5.09 3.31 14.77
N MET A 129 -5.20 4.06 13.67
CA MET A 129 -4.48 3.80 12.42
C MET A 129 -2.96 3.81 12.60
N ILE A 130 -2.43 4.79 13.37
CA ILE A 130 -1.00 4.85 13.67
C ILE A 130 -0.58 3.67 14.53
N HIS A 131 -1.36 3.29 15.53
CA HIS A 131 -1.07 2.13 16.37
C HIS A 131 -1.07 0.82 15.55
N ALA A 132 -2.06 0.63 14.66
CA ALA A 132 -2.14 -0.56 13.82
C ALA A 132 -0.94 -0.69 12.89
N MET A 133 -0.53 0.40 12.21
CA MET A 133 0.62 0.35 11.29
C MET A 133 1.94 0.01 12.00
N ASP A 134 2.09 0.35 13.29
CA ASP A 134 3.31 0.09 14.05
C ASP A 134 3.46 -1.41 14.40
N ASN A 135 2.38 -2.19 14.37
CA ASN A 135 2.40 -3.63 14.60
C ASN A 135 2.80 -4.43 13.34
N VAL A 136 2.83 -3.79 12.18
CA VAL A 136 3.15 -4.45 10.90
C VAL A 136 4.63 -4.30 10.58
N LYS A 137 5.31 -5.43 10.38
CA LYS A 137 6.67 -5.49 9.86
C LYS A 137 6.65 -5.88 8.39
N ALA A 138 7.24 -5.07 7.55
CA ALA A 138 7.21 -5.29 6.10
C ALA A 138 8.60 -5.54 5.52
N GLY A 139 8.66 -6.47 4.55
CA GLY A 139 9.83 -6.76 3.74
C GLY A 139 9.55 -6.58 2.26
N GLN A 140 10.59 -6.38 1.49
CA GLN A 140 10.51 -6.18 0.05
C GLN A 140 11.61 -6.97 -0.65
N VAL A 141 11.26 -7.64 -1.74
CA VAL A 141 12.22 -8.39 -2.58
C VAL A 141 12.24 -7.77 -3.97
N THR A 142 13.43 -7.34 -4.40
CA THR A 142 13.65 -6.66 -5.68
C THR A 142 15.02 -7.02 -6.26
N TYR A 143 15.38 -6.42 -7.36
CA TYR A 143 16.69 -6.57 -7.98
C TYR A 143 17.57 -5.32 -7.80
N ALA A 144 18.87 -5.52 -7.76
CA ALA A 144 19.83 -4.43 -7.68
C ALA A 144 19.99 -3.74 -9.05
N VAL A 145 19.70 -2.46 -9.13
CA VAL A 145 19.82 -1.67 -10.37
C VAL A 145 21.26 -1.29 -10.72
N ARG A 146 22.19 -1.42 -9.76
CA ARG A 146 23.63 -1.11 -9.91
C ARG A 146 24.48 -1.89 -8.92
N ASN A 147 25.78 -1.99 -9.21
CA ASN A 147 26.73 -2.51 -8.24
C ASN A 147 26.80 -1.56 -7.03
N THR A 148 26.72 -2.11 -5.85
CA THR A 148 26.80 -1.35 -4.59
C THR A 148 27.38 -2.21 -3.47
N SER A 149 27.86 -1.56 -2.42
CA SER A 149 28.22 -2.24 -1.17
C SER A 149 27.48 -1.57 -0.04
N MET A 150 26.64 -2.32 0.66
CA MET A 150 25.80 -1.80 1.74
C MET A 150 25.59 -2.88 2.81
N ASN A 151 25.64 -2.50 4.09
CA ASN A 151 25.42 -3.39 5.24
C ASN A 151 26.25 -4.68 5.23
N GLY A 152 27.50 -4.61 4.72
CA GLY A 152 28.40 -5.77 4.61
C GLY A 152 28.16 -6.67 3.39
N PHE A 153 27.15 -6.38 2.57
CA PHE A 153 26.91 -7.07 1.31
C PHE A 153 27.61 -6.36 0.15
N SER A 154 28.38 -7.10 -0.62
CA SER A 154 28.79 -6.68 -1.98
C SER A 154 27.70 -7.16 -2.94
N ILE A 155 27.02 -6.24 -3.60
CA ILE A 155 25.85 -6.50 -4.43
C ILE A 155 26.19 -6.13 -5.86
N LYS A 156 25.96 -7.06 -6.78
CA LYS A 156 26.11 -6.84 -8.21
C LYS A 156 24.78 -6.46 -8.83
N GLN A 157 24.83 -5.68 -9.90
CA GLN A 157 23.64 -5.37 -10.71
C GLN A 157 22.95 -6.67 -11.15
N GLY A 158 21.64 -6.72 -10.99
CA GLY A 158 20.78 -7.86 -11.32
C GLY A 158 20.66 -8.92 -10.20
N GLU A 159 21.45 -8.84 -9.12
CA GLU A 159 21.25 -9.75 -7.98
C GLU A 159 19.93 -9.43 -7.26
N ILE A 160 19.26 -10.48 -6.79
CA ILE A 160 17.99 -10.35 -6.02
C ILE A 160 18.36 -10.00 -4.59
N ILE A 161 17.72 -8.96 -4.07
CA ILE A 161 17.93 -8.46 -2.72
C ILE A 161 16.62 -8.41 -1.95
N GLY A 162 16.69 -8.75 -0.67
CA GLY A 162 15.63 -8.62 0.30
C GLY A 162 15.96 -7.52 1.31
N LEU A 163 15.03 -6.61 1.51
CA LEU A 163 15.24 -5.45 2.38
C LEU A 163 14.03 -5.23 3.30
N ASP A 164 14.30 -4.67 4.46
CA ASP A 164 13.31 -4.00 5.30
C ASP A 164 13.31 -2.49 5.02
N ASP A 165 12.57 -1.72 5.82
CA ASP A 165 12.52 -0.26 5.67
C ASP A 165 13.88 0.45 5.81
N LYS A 166 14.90 -0.21 6.36
CA LYS A 166 16.17 0.40 6.80
C LYS A 166 17.40 -0.14 6.09
N LYS A 167 17.43 -1.45 5.80
CA LYS A 167 18.65 -2.12 5.35
C LYS A 167 18.37 -3.35 4.49
N ILE A 168 19.41 -3.78 3.75
CA ILE A 168 19.39 -5.05 3.03
C ILE A 168 19.70 -6.17 4.04
N LEU A 169 18.83 -7.16 4.10
CA LEU A 169 18.89 -8.29 5.03
C LEU A 169 19.22 -9.61 4.34
N ALA A 170 18.87 -9.72 3.05
CA ALA A 170 19.06 -10.93 2.28
C ALA A 170 19.55 -10.63 0.87
N LYS A 171 20.24 -11.58 0.28
CA LYS A 171 20.68 -11.55 -1.10
C LYS A 171 20.83 -12.98 -1.63
N SER A 172 20.42 -13.20 -2.87
CA SER A 172 20.64 -14.47 -3.56
C SER A 172 20.49 -14.30 -5.09
N SER A 173 20.56 -15.41 -5.82
CA SER A 173 20.34 -15.46 -7.25
C SER A 173 18.88 -15.79 -7.62
N SER A 174 18.01 -16.12 -6.64
CA SER A 174 16.63 -16.44 -6.86
C SER A 174 15.70 -15.65 -5.92
N THR A 175 14.50 -15.35 -6.40
CA THR A 175 13.45 -14.66 -5.62
C THR A 175 13.01 -15.49 -4.43
N GLU A 176 12.76 -16.78 -4.64
CA GLU A 176 12.36 -17.73 -3.59
C GLU A 176 13.37 -17.78 -2.44
N GLU A 177 14.66 -18.03 -2.76
CA GLU A 177 15.71 -18.10 -1.75
C GLU A 177 15.85 -16.76 -0.99
N THR A 178 15.69 -15.64 -1.70
CA THR A 178 15.76 -14.31 -1.08
C THR A 178 14.59 -14.07 -0.13
N VAL A 179 13.36 -14.46 -0.50
CA VAL A 179 12.19 -14.41 0.39
C VAL A 179 12.42 -15.25 1.64
N MET A 180 12.86 -16.51 1.47
CA MET A 180 13.10 -17.42 2.60
C MET A 180 14.18 -16.92 3.55
N LYS A 181 15.26 -16.31 3.04
CA LYS A 181 16.30 -15.67 3.84
C LYS A 181 15.79 -14.41 4.54
N LEU A 182 15.00 -13.59 3.84
CA LEU A 182 14.44 -12.37 4.39
C LEU A 182 13.49 -12.68 5.56
N LEU A 183 12.60 -13.65 5.38
CA LEU A 183 11.71 -14.12 6.45
C LEU A 183 12.50 -14.64 7.65
N ALA A 184 13.58 -15.39 7.45
CA ALA A 184 14.41 -15.88 8.53
C ALA A 184 15.07 -14.78 9.38
N HIS A 185 15.27 -13.58 8.80
CA HIS A 185 15.77 -12.41 9.51
C HIS A 185 14.68 -11.53 10.13
N MET A 186 13.48 -11.55 9.58
CA MET A 186 12.43 -10.63 9.97
C MET A 186 11.39 -11.24 10.91
N LYS A 187 11.07 -12.53 10.74
CA LYS A 187 10.05 -13.20 11.52
C LYS A 187 10.47 -13.33 12.98
N GLU A 188 9.59 -12.94 13.87
CA GLU A 188 9.68 -13.09 15.33
C GLU A 188 8.58 -14.04 15.81
N ASP A 189 8.71 -14.55 17.05
CA ASP A 189 7.73 -15.51 17.59
C ASP A 189 6.32 -14.91 17.76
N SER A 190 6.25 -13.58 17.85
CA SER A 190 4.98 -12.84 17.95
C SER A 190 4.19 -12.79 16.65
N HIS A 191 4.84 -12.96 15.48
CA HIS A 191 4.16 -12.89 14.21
C HIS A 191 3.42 -14.21 13.92
N GLN A 192 2.12 -14.10 13.68
CA GLN A 192 1.21 -15.22 13.41
C GLN A 192 0.71 -15.24 11.96
N VAL A 193 0.82 -14.12 11.26
CA VAL A 193 0.36 -14.00 9.86
C VAL A 193 1.53 -13.58 8.96
N ILE A 194 1.66 -14.25 7.82
CA ILE A 194 2.61 -13.93 6.76
C ILE A 194 1.84 -13.74 5.46
N THR A 195 1.80 -12.54 4.91
CA THR A 195 1.14 -12.26 3.64
C THR A 195 2.15 -11.86 2.58
N LEU A 196 2.05 -12.49 1.41
CA LEU A 196 2.85 -12.18 0.24
C LEU A 196 2.01 -11.41 -0.79
N TYR A 197 2.50 -10.26 -1.24
CA TYR A 197 1.95 -9.54 -2.38
C TYR A 197 2.91 -9.66 -3.55
N TYR A 198 2.55 -10.45 -4.58
CA TYR A 198 3.43 -10.66 -5.72
C TYR A 198 3.25 -9.59 -6.81
N GLY A 199 4.37 -9.19 -7.41
CA GLY A 199 4.44 -8.15 -8.43
C GLY A 199 4.13 -8.64 -9.84
N GLU A 200 4.14 -7.71 -10.80
CA GLU A 200 3.81 -7.96 -12.21
C GLU A 200 4.74 -8.98 -12.90
N ASP A 201 5.98 -9.10 -12.42
CA ASP A 201 6.99 -10.03 -12.97
C ASP A 201 6.94 -11.44 -12.35
N VAL A 202 5.97 -11.73 -11.46
CA VAL A 202 5.81 -13.02 -10.79
C VAL A 202 4.49 -13.66 -11.22
N LYS A 203 4.54 -14.95 -11.55
CA LYS A 203 3.33 -15.73 -11.86
C LYS A 203 2.66 -16.21 -10.59
N GLU A 204 1.34 -16.37 -10.68
CA GLU A 204 0.52 -16.88 -9.57
C GLU A 204 0.98 -18.26 -9.09
N ASP A 205 1.29 -19.17 -10.02
CA ASP A 205 1.77 -20.51 -9.68
C ASP A 205 3.09 -20.49 -8.88
N GLU A 206 3.97 -19.52 -9.19
CA GLU A 206 5.25 -19.34 -8.47
C GLU A 206 4.99 -18.78 -7.06
N ALA A 207 4.05 -17.86 -6.93
CA ALA A 207 3.65 -17.31 -5.63
C ALA A 207 2.97 -18.36 -4.76
N ALA A 208 2.07 -19.17 -5.32
CA ALA A 208 1.41 -20.27 -4.63
C ALA A 208 2.42 -21.32 -4.12
N ALA A 209 3.34 -21.76 -4.97
CA ALA A 209 4.38 -22.72 -4.59
C ALA A 209 5.32 -22.18 -3.50
N LEU A 210 5.62 -20.88 -3.53
CA LEU A 210 6.41 -20.23 -2.48
C LEU A 210 5.62 -20.14 -1.17
N CYS A 211 4.33 -19.83 -1.22
CA CYS A 211 3.44 -19.79 -0.07
C CYS A 211 3.39 -21.15 0.65
N GLU A 212 3.24 -22.25 -0.10
CA GLU A 212 3.29 -23.63 0.45
C GLU A 212 4.60 -23.90 1.19
N LYS A 213 5.75 -23.57 0.60
CA LYS A 213 7.06 -23.74 1.22
C LYS A 213 7.24 -22.90 2.49
N ILE A 214 6.66 -21.70 2.54
CA ILE A 214 6.68 -20.85 3.73
C ILE A 214 5.81 -21.48 4.82
N ALA A 215 4.61 -21.96 4.49
CA ALA A 215 3.72 -22.62 5.42
C ALA A 215 4.34 -23.91 6.01
N GLU A 216 5.04 -24.71 5.19
CA GLU A 216 5.80 -25.88 5.69
C GLU A 216 6.90 -25.50 6.69
N LYS A 217 7.58 -24.36 6.48
CA LYS A 217 8.66 -23.90 7.33
C LYS A 217 8.16 -23.21 8.61
N TYR A 218 7.03 -22.55 8.55
CA TYR A 218 6.43 -21.78 9.63
C TYR A 218 4.99 -22.28 9.92
N PRO A 219 4.84 -23.53 10.43
CA PRO A 219 3.53 -24.17 10.60
C PRO A 219 2.63 -23.51 11.64
N ASP A 220 3.19 -22.62 12.47
CA ASP A 220 2.46 -21.83 13.47
C ASP A 220 1.96 -20.49 12.91
N CYS A 221 2.17 -20.23 11.62
CA CYS A 221 1.72 -19.01 10.95
C CYS A 221 0.67 -19.32 9.90
N ASP A 222 -0.35 -18.46 9.82
CA ASP A 222 -1.22 -18.40 8.65
C ASP A 222 -0.47 -17.72 7.51
N VAL A 223 -0.37 -18.39 6.35
CA VAL A 223 0.37 -17.88 5.19
C VAL A 223 -0.58 -17.71 4.03
N ASP A 224 -0.63 -16.50 3.47
CA ASP A 224 -1.48 -16.17 2.33
C ASP A 224 -0.72 -15.37 1.26
N TYR A 225 -1.27 -15.31 0.04
CA TYR A 225 -0.69 -14.55 -1.05
C TYR A 225 -1.76 -13.86 -1.90
N HIS A 226 -1.46 -12.65 -2.37
CA HIS A 226 -2.33 -11.85 -3.20
C HIS A 226 -1.58 -11.28 -4.40
N SER A 227 -2.29 -11.11 -5.52
CA SER A 227 -1.76 -10.35 -6.64
C SER A 227 -1.69 -8.87 -6.26
N GLY A 228 -0.49 -8.34 -6.17
CA GLY A 228 -0.28 -6.91 -5.99
C GLY A 228 -0.15 -6.17 -7.32
N GLY A 229 0.42 -6.82 -8.34
CA GLY A 229 0.70 -6.24 -9.65
C GLY A 229 1.65 -5.04 -9.59
N GLN A 230 2.39 -4.89 -8.49
CA GLN A 230 3.35 -3.79 -8.32
C GLN A 230 4.57 -3.97 -9.22
N PRO A 231 5.08 -2.88 -9.83
CA PRO A 231 6.34 -2.91 -10.56
C PRO A 231 7.53 -2.93 -9.61
N VAL A 232 8.70 -3.32 -10.10
CA VAL A 232 10.00 -3.26 -9.40
C VAL A 232 10.18 -4.30 -8.30
N TYR A 233 9.16 -4.58 -7.51
CA TYR A 233 9.21 -5.56 -6.44
C TYR A 233 8.57 -6.87 -6.86
N TYR A 234 9.35 -7.95 -6.82
CA TYR A 234 8.84 -9.31 -7.01
C TYR A 234 7.85 -9.69 -5.90
N TYR A 235 8.20 -9.35 -4.65
CA TYR A 235 7.34 -9.59 -3.51
C TYR A 235 7.41 -8.42 -2.52
N ILE A 236 6.25 -8.07 -1.99
CA ILE A 236 6.12 -7.32 -0.74
C ILE A 236 5.59 -8.31 0.30
N ILE A 237 6.15 -8.30 1.49
CA ILE A 237 5.86 -9.26 2.57
C ILE A 237 5.32 -8.48 3.76
N SER A 238 4.21 -8.91 4.32
CA SER A 238 3.68 -8.47 5.62
C SER A 238 3.92 -9.53 6.67
N LEU A 239 4.28 -9.11 7.87
CA LEU A 239 4.39 -9.92 9.09
C LEU A 239 3.59 -9.23 10.19
N GLU A 240 2.59 -9.96 10.73
CA GLU A 240 1.65 -9.49 11.76
C GLU A 240 1.53 -10.48 12.91
#